data_32ba2327210c7e1e157a4576d63099b6
#
_entry.id   32ba2327210c7e1e157a4576d63099b6
#
_cell.length_a   1.000
_cell.length_b   1.000
_cell.length_c   1.000
_cell.angle_alpha   90.00
_cell.angle_beta   90.00
_cell.angle_gamma   90.00
#
_symmetry.space_group_name_H-M   'P 1'
#
loop_
_entity.id
_entity.type
_entity.pdbx_description
1 polymer ?
#
loop_
_entity_poly.entity_id
_entity_poly.type
_entity_poly.pdbx_seq_one_letter_code
_entity_poly.pdbx_strand_id
1 'polypeptide(L)'
;AYAYYRAVADSADLAATGLLAFAAVAQFSPAIVSALYWRGASRRGVATGLLIGFGVWVYTLLIPATNPTASWLKEGPLGLSWLQPQALFHLSGWDPVMHGTFWSLLANVGCLVFVSLRFRPSLEERLHAAMFIEPYAVDRGGASDWRGRVAVADLRTIAERIVGERSSQRAFEDYGERRG
;
A
#
# COMPACT_ATOMS: atom_id res chain seq x y z
N ALA A 1 19.57 -10.22 -8.69
CA ALA A 1 20.30 -11.09 -7.76
C ALA A 1 21.67 -11.49 -8.30
N TYR A 2 21.79 -12.17 -9.47
CA TYR A 2 23.07 -12.66 -9.98
C TYR A 2 24.09 -11.55 -10.28
N ALA A 3 23.68 -10.44 -10.90
CA ALA A 3 24.56 -9.30 -11.17
C ALA A 3 25.09 -8.65 -9.88
N TYR A 4 24.25 -8.56 -8.85
CA TYR A 4 24.66 -8.09 -7.52
C TYR A 4 25.67 -9.05 -6.87
N TYR A 5 25.40 -10.35 -6.90
CA TYR A 5 26.31 -11.37 -6.39
C TYR A 5 27.70 -11.28 -7.05
N ARG A 6 27.77 -11.14 -8.37
CA ARG A 6 29.04 -11.00 -9.12
C ARG A 6 29.81 -9.73 -8.76
N ALA A 7 29.10 -8.65 -8.40
CA ALA A 7 29.74 -7.37 -8.04
C ALA A 7 30.27 -7.34 -6.60
N VAL A 8 29.74 -8.18 -5.71
CA VAL A 8 29.96 -8.10 -4.26
C VAL A 8 30.51 -9.41 -3.66
N ALA A 9 30.64 -10.47 -4.47
CA ALA A 9 30.98 -11.82 -4.02
C ALA A 9 32.29 -11.96 -3.23
N ASP A 10 33.25 -11.05 -3.44
CA ASP A 10 34.57 -11.11 -2.79
C ASP A 10 34.60 -10.42 -1.40
N SER A 11 33.56 -9.70 -0.99
CA SER A 11 33.58 -8.87 0.22
C SER A 11 32.30 -8.88 1.07
N ALA A 12 31.24 -9.52 0.60
CA ALA A 12 29.95 -9.48 1.31
C ALA A 12 29.79 -10.69 2.22
N ASP A 13 29.62 -10.42 3.51
CA ASP A 13 29.04 -11.37 4.44
C ASP A 13 27.62 -11.76 3.96
N LEU A 14 27.36 -13.06 3.91
CA LEU A 14 26.07 -13.60 3.46
C LEU A 14 24.90 -13.04 4.30
N ALA A 15 25.17 -12.79 5.58
CA ALA A 15 24.22 -12.17 6.49
C ALA A 15 23.88 -10.72 6.10
N ALA A 16 24.89 -9.93 5.72
CA ALA A 16 24.68 -8.55 5.28
C ALA A 16 23.84 -8.49 4.00
N THR A 17 24.10 -9.39 3.04
CA THR A 17 23.30 -9.51 1.81
C THR A 17 21.84 -9.90 2.13
N GLY A 18 21.63 -10.80 3.07
CA GLY A 18 20.30 -11.18 3.55
C GLY A 18 19.55 -9.99 4.15
N LEU A 19 20.19 -9.22 5.03
CA LEU A 19 19.60 -8.04 5.66
C LEU A 19 19.23 -6.96 4.63
N LEU A 20 20.07 -6.73 3.63
CA LEU A 20 19.75 -5.84 2.52
C LEU A 20 18.49 -6.27 1.77
N ALA A 21 18.39 -7.57 1.47
CA ALA A 21 17.23 -8.12 0.78
C ALA A 21 15.95 -7.98 1.62
N PHE A 22 16.02 -8.23 2.93
CA PHE A 22 14.89 -8.01 3.85
C PHE A 22 14.46 -6.55 3.90
N ALA A 23 15.41 -5.61 3.95
CA ALA A 23 15.11 -4.17 3.91
C ALA A 23 14.42 -3.76 2.60
N ALA A 24 14.80 -4.37 1.46
CA ALA A 24 14.10 -4.18 0.19
C ALA A 24 12.66 -4.70 0.21
N VAL A 25 12.46 -5.92 0.70
CA VAL A 25 11.10 -6.51 0.82
C VAL A 25 10.23 -5.72 1.79
N ALA A 26 10.81 -5.19 2.87
CA ALA A 26 10.09 -4.36 3.83
C ALA A 26 9.47 -3.10 3.20
N GLN A 27 9.97 -2.61 2.05
CA GLN A 27 9.39 -1.48 1.32
C GLN A 27 7.96 -1.74 0.83
N PHE A 28 7.54 -2.99 0.70
CA PHE A 28 6.16 -3.33 0.34
C PHE A 28 5.19 -3.26 1.52
N SER A 29 5.68 -3.31 2.76
CA SER A 29 4.83 -3.33 3.95
C SER A 29 3.88 -2.13 4.07
N PRO A 30 4.28 -0.86 3.80
CA PRO A 30 3.36 0.27 3.86
C PRO A 30 2.22 0.15 2.83
N ALA A 31 2.51 -0.37 1.64
CA ALA A 31 1.51 -0.60 0.60
C ALA A 31 0.48 -1.64 1.04
N ILE A 32 0.93 -2.78 1.60
CA ILE A 32 0.05 -3.85 2.09
C ILE A 32 -0.80 -3.35 3.26
N VAL A 33 -0.19 -2.71 4.26
CA VAL A 33 -0.90 -2.17 5.42
C VAL A 33 -1.93 -1.12 5.00
N SER A 34 -1.57 -0.20 4.09
CA SER A 34 -2.51 0.80 3.61
C SER A 34 -3.67 0.19 2.82
N ALA A 35 -3.42 -0.85 2.03
CA ALA A 35 -4.48 -1.55 1.29
C ALA A 35 -5.48 -2.26 2.21
N LEU A 36 -5.02 -2.78 3.37
CA LEU A 36 -5.87 -3.51 4.31
C LEU A 36 -6.63 -2.58 5.28
N TYR A 37 -6.01 -1.47 5.71
CA TYR A 37 -6.54 -0.67 6.81
C TYR A 37 -6.94 0.76 6.42
N TRP A 38 -6.51 1.27 5.27
CA TRP A 38 -6.71 2.68 4.93
C TRP A 38 -7.48 2.88 3.63
N ARG A 39 -8.78 3.18 3.74
CA ARG A 39 -9.68 3.47 2.60
C ARG A 39 -9.28 4.70 1.78
N GLY A 40 -8.47 5.58 2.33
CA GLY A 40 -7.99 6.79 1.68
C GLY A 40 -6.73 6.60 0.84
N ALA A 41 -6.13 5.40 0.85
CA ALA A 41 -4.95 5.11 0.07
C ALA A 41 -5.28 5.18 -1.43
N SER A 42 -4.50 5.96 -2.18
CA SER A 42 -4.64 6.07 -3.62
C SER A 42 -3.56 5.25 -4.33
N ARG A 43 -3.87 4.71 -5.51
CA ARG A 43 -2.90 4.01 -6.36
C ARG A 43 -1.65 4.85 -6.63
N ARG A 44 -1.84 6.17 -6.84
CA ARG A 44 -0.72 7.11 -7.05
C ARG A 44 0.14 7.24 -5.80
N GLY A 45 -0.49 7.32 -4.61
CA GLY A 45 0.23 7.37 -3.33
C GLY A 45 1.07 6.14 -3.09
N VAL A 46 0.51 4.95 -3.30
CA VAL A 46 1.23 3.67 -3.16
C VAL A 46 2.40 3.59 -4.14
N ALA A 47 2.18 3.92 -5.41
CA ALA A 47 3.24 3.87 -6.42
C ALA A 47 4.37 4.86 -6.14
N THR A 48 4.06 6.11 -5.78
CA THR A 48 5.09 7.12 -5.46
C THR A 48 5.81 6.79 -4.17
N GLY A 49 5.11 6.33 -3.13
CA GLY A 49 5.72 5.88 -1.88
C GLY A 49 6.74 4.77 -2.13
N LEU A 50 6.33 3.75 -2.89
CA LEU A 50 7.19 2.63 -3.24
C LEU A 50 8.43 3.07 -4.03
N LEU A 51 8.25 3.89 -5.07
CA LEU A 51 9.36 4.40 -5.90
C LEU A 51 10.36 5.23 -5.07
N ILE A 52 9.87 6.14 -4.24
CA ILE A 52 10.74 6.98 -3.40
C ILE A 52 11.40 6.13 -2.32
N GLY A 53 10.67 5.23 -1.66
CA GLY A 53 11.23 4.33 -0.65
C GLY A 53 12.35 3.46 -1.20
N PHE A 54 12.13 2.83 -2.37
CA PHE A 54 13.19 2.08 -3.06
C PHE A 54 14.36 2.98 -3.50
N GLY A 55 14.09 4.20 -3.97
CA GLY A 55 15.14 5.16 -4.32
C GLY A 55 16.04 5.48 -3.13
N VAL A 56 15.47 5.75 -1.96
CA VAL A 56 16.21 5.98 -0.73
C VAL A 56 16.94 4.72 -0.27
N TRP A 57 16.32 3.54 -0.36
CA TRP A 57 16.95 2.26 -0.05
C TRP A 57 18.16 1.99 -0.94
N VAL A 58 18.05 2.20 -2.25
CA VAL A 58 19.19 2.08 -3.19
C VAL A 58 20.31 3.03 -2.77
N TYR A 59 19.98 4.28 -2.48
CA TYR A 59 20.93 5.31 -2.13
C TYR A 59 21.67 5.02 -0.82
N THR A 60 20.94 4.61 0.23
CA THR A 60 21.49 4.45 1.59
C THR A 60 22.12 3.09 1.84
N LEU A 61 21.66 2.04 1.16
CA LEU A 61 22.10 0.68 1.42
C LEU A 61 22.75 0.00 0.21
N LEU A 62 22.11 0.02 -0.95
CA LEU A 62 22.62 -0.73 -2.11
C LEU A 62 23.91 -0.13 -2.66
N ILE A 63 23.96 1.19 -2.86
CA ILE A 63 25.16 1.86 -3.40
C ILE A 63 26.36 1.74 -2.46
N PRO A 64 26.26 2.00 -1.14
CA PRO A 64 27.37 1.76 -0.22
C PRO A 64 27.83 0.29 -0.18
N ALA A 65 26.90 -0.66 -0.29
CA ALA A 65 27.25 -2.09 -0.30
C ALA A 65 28.01 -2.51 -1.56
N THR A 66 27.77 -1.86 -2.70
CA THR A 66 28.46 -2.17 -3.96
C THR A 66 29.78 -1.41 -4.13
N ASN A 67 29.95 -0.26 -3.49
CA ASN A 67 31.12 0.60 -3.58
C ASN A 67 31.56 1.14 -2.21
N PRO A 68 32.04 0.30 -1.29
CA PRO A 68 32.34 0.70 0.08
C PRO A 68 33.51 1.69 0.20
N THR A 69 34.37 1.79 -0.81
CA THR A 69 35.58 2.64 -0.82
C THR A 69 35.37 4.00 -1.46
N ALA A 70 34.18 4.31 -1.96
CA ALA A 70 33.94 5.58 -2.65
C ALA A 70 34.04 6.78 -1.67
N SER A 71 34.88 7.78 -2.01
CA SER A 71 35.15 8.95 -1.16
C SER A 71 33.90 9.77 -0.82
N TRP A 72 32.97 9.88 -1.78
CA TRP A 72 31.72 10.62 -1.60
C TRP A 72 30.76 9.99 -0.57
N LEU A 73 30.95 8.72 -0.17
CA LEU A 73 30.20 8.11 0.90
C LEU A 73 30.48 8.77 2.26
N LYS A 74 31.70 9.30 2.45
CA LYS A 74 32.15 9.97 3.68
C LYS A 74 31.93 11.48 3.62
N GLU A 75 32.01 12.08 2.45
CA GLU A 75 31.89 13.53 2.27
C GLU A 75 30.47 13.96 1.91
N GLY A 76 29.64 13.00 1.48
CA GLY A 76 28.32 13.26 0.92
C GLY A 76 28.37 13.61 -0.58
N PRO A 77 27.30 13.40 -1.34
CA PRO A 77 27.22 13.79 -2.74
C PRO A 77 27.35 15.32 -2.84
N LEU A 78 28.13 15.79 -3.79
CA LEU A 78 28.41 17.21 -4.01
C LEU A 78 29.03 17.95 -2.79
N GLY A 79 29.66 17.24 -1.85
CA GLY A 79 30.23 17.81 -0.64
C GLY A 79 29.18 18.17 0.44
N LEU A 80 27.96 17.69 0.31
CA LEU A 80 26.89 17.93 1.29
C LEU A 80 26.92 16.87 2.38
N SER A 81 27.55 17.18 3.50
CA SER A 81 27.75 16.25 4.62
C SER A 81 26.44 15.75 5.26
N TRP A 82 25.36 16.50 5.18
CA TRP A 82 24.04 16.09 5.68
C TRP A 82 23.32 15.05 4.79
N LEU A 83 23.83 14.85 3.55
CA LEU A 83 23.33 13.82 2.63
C LEU A 83 24.19 12.55 2.62
N GLN A 84 25.08 12.34 3.59
CA GLN A 84 25.86 11.13 3.68
C GLN A 84 24.94 9.89 3.73
N PRO A 85 25.11 8.87 2.86
CA PRO A 85 24.20 7.74 2.80
C PRO A 85 24.05 6.97 4.10
N GLN A 86 25.12 6.88 4.89
CA GLN A 86 25.15 6.17 6.17
C GLN A 86 24.93 7.07 7.38
N ALA A 87 24.79 8.38 7.20
CA ALA A 87 24.57 9.36 8.27
C ALA A 87 23.68 10.53 7.80
N LEU A 88 22.53 10.24 7.22
CA LEU A 88 21.57 11.24 6.77
C LEU A 88 21.20 12.16 7.94
N PHE A 89 21.19 13.47 7.66
CA PHE A 89 20.89 14.52 8.64
C PHE A 89 21.78 14.49 9.90
N HIS A 90 23.05 14.03 9.75
CA HIS A 90 24.04 13.90 10.84
C HIS A 90 23.62 12.91 11.95
N LEU A 91 22.67 12.02 11.72
CA LEU A 91 22.33 10.94 12.64
C LEU A 91 23.39 9.82 12.52
N SER A 92 24.54 10.05 13.17
CA SER A 92 25.62 9.07 13.28
C SER A 92 25.44 8.16 14.48
N GLY A 93 26.01 6.95 14.43
CA GLY A 93 25.98 6.00 15.55
C GLY A 93 24.95 4.90 15.44
N TRP A 94 24.13 4.89 14.39
CA TRP A 94 23.24 3.80 14.07
C TRP A 94 23.93 2.76 13.17
N ASP A 95 23.49 1.52 13.28
CA ASP A 95 23.88 0.51 12.29
C ASP A 95 23.44 0.95 10.89
N PRO A 96 24.31 0.82 9.85
CA PRO A 96 23.99 1.29 8.49
C PRO A 96 22.70 0.70 7.93
N VAL A 97 22.41 -0.59 8.20
CA VAL A 97 21.20 -1.25 7.71
C VAL A 97 19.97 -0.69 8.40
N MET A 98 20.04 -0.51 9.73
CA MET A 98 18.95 0.07 10.51
C MET A 98 18.67 1.52 10.07
N HIS A 99 19.71 2.33 9.91
CA HIS A 99 19.62 3.71 9.45
C HIS A 99 18.96 3.81 8.06
N GLY A 100 19.47 3.05 7.09
CA GLY A 100 18.96 3.07 5.72
C GLY A 100 17.53 2.53 5.62
N THR A 101 17.19 1.49 6.38
CA THR A 101 15.83 0.94 6.43
C THR A 101 14.86 1.93 7.04
N PHE A 102 15.24 2.61 8.12
CA PHE A 102 14.41 3.62 8.76
C PHE A 102 14.07 4.77 7.80
N TRP A 103 15.07 5.38 7.19
CA TRP A 103 14.86 6.52 6.29
C TRP A 103 14.11 6.14 5.02
N SER A 104 14.37 4.98 4.45
CA SER A 104 13.68 4.51 3.26
C SER A 104 12.20 4.20 3.54
N LEU A 105 11.88 3.57 4.66
CA LEU A 105 10.50 3.34 5.08
C LEU A 105 9.78 4.64 5.43
N LEU A 106 10.46 5.56 6.12
CA LEU A 106 9.89 6.88 6.46
C LEU A 106 9.55 7.66 5.18
N ALA A 107 10.44 7.67 4.19
CA ALA A 107 10.19 8.31 2.91
C ALA A 107 9.04 7.64 2.15
N ASN A 108 8.98 6.30 2.15
CA ASN A 108 7.91 5.52 1.55
C ASN A 108 6.54 5.88 2.17
N VAL A 109 6.42 5.73 3.49
CA VAL A 109 5.17 6.05 4.21
C VAL A 109 4.80 7.51 4.05
N GLY A 110 5.77 8.42 4.20
CA GLY A 110 5.54 9.86 4.06
C GLY A 110 5.00 10.24 2.69
N CYS A 111 5.61 9.73 1.60
CA CYS A 111 5.14 9.96 0.24
C CYS A 111 3.79 9.29 -0.02
N LEU A 112 3.59 8.06 0.43
CA LEU A 112 2.31 7.35 0.31
C LEU A 112 1.19 8.16 0.95
N VAL A 113 1.37 8.61 2.19
CA VAL A 113 0.37 9.40 2.93
C VAL A 113 0.15 10.75 2.28
N PHE A 114 1.22 11.50 2.02
CA PHE A 114 1.13 12.83 1.44
C PHE A 114 0.42 12.84 0.08
N VAL A 115 0.81 11.95 -0.83
CA VAL A 115 0.21 11.86 -2.17
C VAL A 115 -1.23 11.35 -2.09
N SER A 116 -1.53 10.38 -1.22
CA SER A 116 -2.91 9.89 -1.05
C SER A 116 -3.84 10.96 -0.47
N LEU A 117 -3.35 11.79 0.45
CA LEU A 117 -4.14 12.92 0.97
C LEU A 117 -4.33 14.04 -0.08
N ARG A 118 -3.33 14.24 -0.95
CA ARG A 118 -3.38 15.29 -1.98
C ARG A 118 -4.23 14.89 -3.19
N PHE A 119 -4.22 13.60 -3.55
CA PHE A 119 -4.96 13.05 -4.69
C PHE A 119 -5.97 12.03 -4.19
N ARG A 120 -7.25 12.42 -4.18
CA ARG A 120 -8.33 11.54 -3.75
C ARG A 120 -8.41 10.30 -4.63
N PRO A 121 -8.63 9.11 -4.05
CA PRO A 121 -8.83 7.89 -4.82
C PRO A 121 -10.07 8.01 -5.73
N SER A 122 -10.01 7.40 -6.90
CA SER A 122 -11.13 7.33 -7.84
C SER A 122 -12.32 6.54 -7.26
N LEU A 123 -13.50 6.68 -7.87
CA LEU A 123 -14.67 5.88 -7.46
C LEU A 123 -14.40 4.38 -7.57
N GLU A 124 -13.71 3.94 -8.63
CA GLU A 124 -13.33 2.54 -8.82
C GLU A 124 -12.38 2.06 -7.71
N GLU A 125 -11.37 2.84 -7.36
CA GLU A 125 -10.46 2.51 -6.25
C GLU A 125 -11.20 2.39 -4.92
N ARG A 126 -12.19 3.23 -4.66
CA ARG A 126 -13.02 3.17 -3.45
C ARG A 126 -13.92 1.95 -3.42
N LEU A 127 -14.52 1.59 -4.57
CA LEU A 127 -15.35 0.39 -4.66
C LEU A 127 -14.54 -0.88 -4.45
N HIS A 128 -13.34 -0.98 -5.05
CA HIS A 128 -12.45 -2.10 -4.82
C HIS A 128 -11.98 -2.15 -3.35
N ALA A 129 -11.59 -1.03 -2.76
CA ALA A 129 -11.19 -0.97 -1.35
C ALA A 129 -12.33 -1.40 -0.41
N ALA A 130 -13.57 -1.03 -0.70
CA ALA A 130 -14.73 -1.45 0.10
C ALA A 130 -14.93 -2.97 0.08
N MET A 131 -14.72 -3.63 -1.06
CA MET A 131 -14.82 -5.09 -1.15
C MET A 131 -13.77 -5.84 -0.31
N PHE A 132 -12.59 -5.25 -0.08
CA PHE A 132 -11.53 -5.87 0.71
C PHE A 132 -11.60 -5.51 2.20
N ILE A 133 -12.01 -4.29 2.53
CA ILE A 133 -12.02 -3.79 3.91
C ILE A 133 -13.33 -4.16 4.64
N GLU A 134 -14.43 -4.35 3.91
CA GLU A 134 -15.75 -4.67 4.46
C GLU A 134 -16.37 -5.98 3.98
N PRO A 135 -15.66 -7.10 3.86
CA PRO A 135 -16.29 -8.36 3.48
C PRO A 135 -17.32 -8.82 4.53
N TYR A 136 -17.24 -8.32 5.78
CA TYR A 136 -18.16 -8.61 6.88
C TYR A 136 -19.10 -7.47 7.26
N ALA A 137 -18.99 -6.30 6.65
CA ALA A 137 -19.89 -5.17 6.93
C ALA A 137 -21.28 -5.40 6.30
N VAL A 138 -21.35 -6.16 5.22
CA VAL A 138 -22.61 -6.59 4.59
C VAL A 138 -23.43 -7.48 5.54
N ASP A 139 -22.76 -8.23 6.44
CA ASP A 139 -23.43 -9.14 7.37
C ASP A 139 -23.80 -8.49 8.72
N ARG A 140 -23.18 -7.35 9.10
CA ARG A 140 -23.48 -6.60 10.33
C ARG A 140 -24.45 -5.45 10.14
N GLY A 141 -24.57 -4.94 8.95
CA GLY A 141 -25.62 -4.02 8.53
C GLY A 141 -26.82 -4.82 8.09
N GLY A 142 -27.47 -5.49 9.04
CA GLY A 142 -28.77 -6.05 8.75
C GLY A 142 -29.63 -5.02 8.03
N ALA A 143 -30.50 -5.44 7.16
CA ALA A 143 -31.40 -4.71 6.26
C ALA A 143 -32.17 -3.51 6.89
N SER A 144 -31.79 -3.05 8.08
CA SER A 144 -32.50 -2.06 8.88
C SER A 144 -32.14 -0.61 8.62
N ASP A 145 -31.04 -0.30 7.95
CA ASP A 145 -30.64 1.11 7.77
C ASP A 145 -30.59 1.57 6.31
N TRP A 146 -31.12 0.78 5.40
CA TRP A 146 -31.35 1.20 4.02
C TRP A 146 -32.63 2.04 3.93
N ARG A 147 -32.54 3.33 4.20
CA ARG A 147 -33.63 4.30 4.05
C ARG A 147 -33.75 4.82 2.61
N GLY A 148 -33.48 3.98 1.63
CA GLY A 148 -33.82 4.27 0.26
C GLY A 148 -35.33 4.15 0.06
N ARG A 149 -35.99 5.23 -0.31
CA ARG A 149 -37.39 5.19 -0.79
C ARG A 149 -37.40 4.59 -2.21
N VAL A 150 -37.22 3.29 -2.32
CA VAL A 150 -37.53 2.60 -3.56
C VAL A 150 -39.00 2.17 -3.45
N ALA A 151 -39.83 2.65 -4.35
CA ALA A 151 -41.21 2.21 -4.40
C ALA A 151 -41.27 0.71 -4.69
N VAL A 152 -42.16 -0.02 -4.05
CA VAL A 152 -42.34 -1.47 -4.30
C VAL A 152 -42.62 -1.76 -5.78
N ALA A 153 -43.26 -0.79 -6.47
CA ALA A 153 -43.48 -0.87 -7.91
C ALA A 153 -42.18 -0.91 -8.73
N ASP A 154 -41.15 -0.16 -8.34
CA ASP A 154 -39.85 -0.14 -9.03
C ASP A 154 -39.09 -1.46 -8.82
N LEU A 155 -39.14 -2.02 -7.58
CA LEU A 155 -38.58 -3.32 -7.27
C LEU A 155 -39.27 -4.42 -8.05
N ARG A 156 -40.60 -4.36 -8.19
CA ARG A 156 -41.37 -5.32 -8.97
C ARG A 156 -40.95 -5.31 -10.44
N THR A 157 -40.80 -4.14 -11.03
CA THR A 157 -40.36 -3.99 -12.44
C THR A 157 -38.97 -4.57 -12.67
N ILE A 158 -38.04 -4.40 -11.73
CA ILE A 158 -36.70 -4.97 -11.82
C ILE A 158 -36.74 -6.49 -11.65
N ALA A 159 -37.51 -6.98 -10.68
CA ALA A 159 -37.68 -8.41 -10.43
C ALA A 159 -38.31 -9.12 -11.63
N GLU A 160 -39.33 -8.55 -12.26
CA GLU A 160 -39.97 -9.07 -13.46
C GLU A 160 -38.97 -9.23 -14.64
N ARG A 161 -38.02 -8.27 -14.80
CA ARG A 161 -36.96 -8.35 -15.81
C ARG A 161 -35.94 -9.45 -15.56
N ILE A 162 -35.64 -9.76 -14.29
CA ILE A 162 -34.55 -10.69 -13.92
C ILE A 162 -35.06 -12.12 -13.80
N VAL A 163 -36.20 -12.32 -13.11
CA VAL A 163 -36.73 -13.64 -12.72
C VAL A 163 -37.97 -14.03 -13.54
N GLY A 164 -38.51 -13.12 -14.34
CA GLY A 164 -39.74 -13.31 -15.09
C GLY A 164 -40.99 -12.99 -14.26
N GLU A 165 -42.07 -12.61 -14.98
CA GLU A 165 -43.32 -12.06 -14.40
C GLU A 165 -43.99 -13.02 -13.39
N ARG A 166 -44.10 -14.31 -13.72
CA ARG A 166 -44.75 -15.31 -12.87
C ARG A 166 -43.98 -15.59 -11.56
N SER A 167 -42.66 -15.58 -11.61
CA SER A 167 -41.82 -15.84 -10.45
C SER A 167 -41.76 -14.62 -9.53
N SER A 168 -41.73 -13.43 -10.11
CA SER A 168 -41.79 -12.16 -9.40
C SER A 168 -43.12 -12.02 -8.62
N GLN A 169 -44.24 -12.26 -9.28
CA GLN A 169 -45.55 -12.19 -8.63
C GLN A 169 -45.66 -13.11 -7.41
N ARG A 170 -45.29 -14.39 -7.54
CA ARG A 170 -45.28 -15.33 -6.43
C ARG A 170 -44.41 -14.89 -5.26
N ALA A 171 -43.24 -14.36 -5.53
CA ALA A 171 -42.30 -13.89 -4.51
C ALA A 171 -42.88 -12.69 -3.73
N PHE A 172 -43.54 -11.76 -4.40
CA PHE A 172 -44.18 -10.61 -3.73
C PHE A 172 -45.44 -10.98 -2.96
N GLU A 173 -46.25 -11.96 -3.43
CA GLU A 173 -47.43 -12.49 -2.73
C GLU A 173 -46.99 -13.23 -1.44
N ASP A 174 -46.02 -14.16 -1.53
CA ASP A 174 -45.46 -14.89 -0.37
C ASP A 174 -44.84 -13.97 0.69
N TYR A 175 -44.19 -12.89 0.25
CA TYR A 175 -43.65 -11.87 1.16
C TYR A 175 -44.74 -11.03 1.84
N GLY A 176 -45.80 -10.72 1.12
CA GLY A 176 -46.97 -10.01 1.66
C GLY A 176 -47.68 -10.82 2.74
N GLU A 177 -47.92 -12.13 2.51
CA GLU A 177 -48.56 -13.05 3.45
C GLU A 177 -47.73 -13.30 4.72
N ARG A 178 -46.43 -13.25 4.67
CA ARG A 178 -45.57 -13.43 5.86
C ARG A 178 -45.48 -12.21 6.77
N ARG A 179 -45.92 -11.04 6.31
CA ARG A 179 -45.86 -9.79 7.09
C ARG A 179 -47.24 -9.23 7.52
N GLY A 180 -48.32 -9.80 7.04
CA GLY A 180 -49.68 -9.51 7.51
C GLY A 180 -50.02 -10.38 8.69
#